data_5a89f9b66f5148e6e12881b54c8eb8b4
#
_entry.id   5a89f9b66f5148e6e12881b54c8eb8b4
#
_cell.length_a   1.000
_cell.length_b   1.000
_cell.length_c   1.000
_cell.angle_alpha   90.00
_cell.angle_beta   90.00
_cell.angle_gamma   90.00
#
_symmetry.space_group_name_H-M   'P 1'
#
loop_
_entity.id
_entity.type
_entity.pdbx_description
1 polymer ?
#
loop_
_entity_poly.entity_id
_entity_poly.type
_entity_poly.pdbx_seq_one_letter_code
_entity_poly.pdbx_strand_id
1 'polypeptide(L)'
;MADIEIKENEIPGVITNCVSDSISSIFKKIFGVVPEYDGDDNSKNIGDGVVGIISFVGDASWILMLAFPKDSAEKLAEKFCGFKVPYDNPDMGDVIGELANVMAGDIVARMGVQGVKVAMSLPTVLRGQNVEPFMAKGIPDKKMHYTVMGKDVMIKIVVGNSNEMMGATPGA
;
A
#
# COMPACT_ATOMS: atom_id res chain seq x y z
N MET A 1 -22.65 -10.83 7.24
CA MET A 1 -21.55 -9.91 7.57
C MET A 1 -20.42 -10.74 8.12
N ALA A 2 -19.27 -10.74 7.49
CA ALA A 2 -18.10 -11.35 8.11
C ALA A 2 -17.60 -10.36 9.17
N ASP A 3 -17.81 -10.69 10.46
CA ASP A 3 -17.16 -9.96 11.54
C ASP A 3 -15.67 -10.22 11.45
N ILE A 4 -14.92 -9.25 10.89
CA ILE A 4 -13.47 -9.30 10.97
C ILE A 4 -13.10 -8.89 12.39
N GLU A 5 -12.85 -9.90 13.22
CA GLU A 5 -12.34 -9.69 14.57
C GLU A 5 -10.90 -9.15 14.45
N ILE A 6 -10.74 -7.84 14.57
CA ILE A 6 -9.42 -7.22 14.67
C ILE A 6 -8.96 -7.43 16.13
N LYS A 7 -8.13 -8.45 16.33
CA LYS A 7 -7.46 -8.66 17.62
C LYS A 7 -6.48 -7.49 17.86
N GLU A 8 -6.40 -7.05 19.11
CA GLU A 8 -5.40 -6.05 19.51
C GLU A 8 -4.01 -6.46 18.99
N ASN A 9 -3.36 -5.57 18.25
CA ASN A 9 -2.01 -5.72 17.69
C ASN A 9 -1.82 -6.75 16.55
N GLU A 10 -2.88 -7.21 15.89
CA GLU A 10 -2.75 -8.09 14.72
C GLU A 10 -3.41 -7.49 13.48
N ILE A 11 -2.73 -7.63 12.33
CA ILE A 11 -3.33 -7.33 11.03
C ILE A 11 -4.14 -8.55 10.58
N PRO A 12 -5.45 -8.41 10.28
CA PRO A 12 -6.26 -9.53 9.81
C PRO A 12 -5.65 -10.21 8.59
N GLY A 13 -5.57 -11.55 8.61
CA GLY A 13 -4.97 -12.34 7.54
C GLY A 13 -5.64 -12.10 6.18
N VAL A 14 -6.94 -11.80 6.15
CA VAL A 14 -7.65 -11.46 4.91
C VAL A 14 -7.05 -10.23 4.22
N ILE A 15 -6.63 -9.21 4.98
CA ILE A 15 -6.00 -8.00 4.43
C ILE A 15 -4.63 -8.34 3.83
N THR A 16 -3.76 -9.01 4.61
CA THR A 16 -2.41 -9.37 4.15
C THR A 16 -2.44 -10.28 2.93
N ASN A 17 -3.34 -11.26 2.91
CA ASN A 17 -3.50 -12.17 1.78
C ASN A 17 -3.99 -11.44 0.52
N CYS A 18 -5.05 -10.61 0.64
CA CYS A 18 -5.55 -9.85 -0.51
C CYS A 18 -4.49 -8.88 -1.06
N VAL A 19 -3.67 -8.25 -0.20
CA VAL A 19 -2.56 -7.38 -0.62
C VAL A 19 -1.47 -8.19 -1.33
N SER A 20 -1.03 -9.31 -0.77
CA SER A 20 0.00 -10.17 -1.37
C SER A 20 -0.42 -10.75 -2.72
N ASP A 21 -1.68 -11.18 -2.84
CA ASP A 21 -2.24 -11.69 -4.09
C ASP A 21 -2.38 -10.58 -5.12
N SER A 22 -2.77 -9.38 -4.68
CA SER A 22 -2.91 -8.22 -5.55
C SER A 22 -1.57 -7.77 -6.12
N ILE A 23 -0.53 -7.63 -5.30
CA ILE A 23 0.80 -7.25 -5.81
C ILE A 23 1.30 -8.26 -6.83
N SER A 24 1.17 -9.56 -6.55
CA SER A 24 1.58 -10.62 -7.48
C SER A 24 0.82 -10.56 -8.79
N SER A 25 -0.50 -10.40 -8.74
CA SER A 25 -1.38 -10.38 -9.91
C SER A 25 -1.19 -9.13 -10.76
N ILE A 26 -1.22 -7.95 -10.13
CA ILE A 26 -1.14 -6.65 -10.82
C ILE A 26 0.25 -6.44 -11.42
N PHE A 27 1.32 -6.75 -10.68
CA PHE A 27 2.67 -6.62 -11.23
C PHE A 27 2.94 -7.59 -12.38
N LYS A 28 2.44 -8.83 -12.29
CA LYS A 28 2.49 -9.75 -13.42
C LYS A 28 1.74 -9.23 -14.64
N LYS A 29 0.56 -8.66 -14.43
CA LYS A 29 -0.29 -8.12 -15.52
C LYS A 29 0.32 -6.89 -16.18
N ILE A 30 0.85 -5.95 -15.39
CA ILE A 30 1.38 -4.68 -15.89
C ILE A 30 2.83 -4.81 -16.37
N PHE A 31 3.68 -5.47 -15.59
CA PHE A 31 5.12 -5.52 -15.83
C PHE A 31 5.61 -6.84 -16.41
N GLY A 32 4.76 -7.87 -16.44
CA GLY A 32 5.12 -9.20 -16.92
C GLY A 32 5.96 -10.03 -15.96
N VAL A 33 6.13 -9.56 -14.72
CA VAL A 33 6.95 -10.21 -13.68
C VAL A 33 6.16 -10.38 -12.38
N VAL A 34 6.43 -11.45 -11.67
CA VAL A 34 5.90 -11.64 -10.31
C VAL A 34 6.95 -11.10 -9.33
N PRO A 35 6.54 -10.22 -8.39
CA PRO A 35 7.45 -9.76 -7.34
C PRO A 35 7.96 -10.91 -6.49
N GLU A 36 9.24 -10.88 -6.15
CA GLU A 36 9.84 -11.77 -5.17
C GLU A 36 9.64 -11.18 -3.77
N TYR A 37 9.06 -11.97 -2.87
CA TYR A 37 8.86 -11.54 -1.50
C TYR A 37 10.13 -11.76 -0.68
N ASP A 38 10.67 -10.68 -0.13
CA ASP A 38 11.94 -10.67 0.60
C ASP A 38 11.78 -10.73 2.12
N GLY A 39 10.55 -10.71 2.60
CA GLY A 39 10.21 -10.81 4.02
C GLY A 39 9.62 -9.52 4.59
N ASP A 40 9.34 -9.59 5.90
CA ASP A 40 8.84 -8.48 6.70
C ASP A 40 10.01 -7.84 7.45
N ASP A 41 10.26 -6.55 7.23
CA ASP A 41 11.31 -5.82 7.94
C ASP A 41 10.85 -4.40 8.24
N ASN A 42 10.41 -4.19 9.48
CA ASN A 42 9.96 -2.88 9.95
C ASN A 42 11.10 -1.86 10.12
N SER A 43 12.36 -2.29 10.12
CA SER A 43 13.52 -1.41 10.29
C SER A 43 13.97 -0.74 8.98
N LYS A 44 13.64 -1.32 7.82
CA LYS A 44 14.03 -0.75 6.53
C LYS A 44 13.15 0.43 6.14
N ASN A 45 13.79 1.50 5.70
CA ASN A 45 13.17 2.68 5.10
C ASN A 45 13.50 2.74 3.61
N ILE A 46 12.65 3.41 2.83
CA ILE A 46 12.87 3.54 1.39
C ILE A 46 13.93 4.57 1.01
N GLY A 47 14.37 5.42 1.96
CA GLY A 47 15.24 6.55 1.67
C GLY A 47 14.51 7.60 0.81
N ASP A 48 15.21 8.11 -0.20
CA ASP A 48 14.58 9.00 -1.19
C ASP A 48 13.63 8.20 -2.07
N GLY A 49 12.39 8.62 -2.17
CA GLY A 49 11.41 7.84 -2.90
C GLY A 49 10.04 8.50 -3.07
N VAL A 50 9.14 7.71 -3.62
CA VAL A 50 7.73 8.08 -3.85
C VAL A 50 6.85 7.09 -3.13
N VAL A 51 5.82 7.58 -2.45
CA VAL A 51 4.85 6.75 -1.71
C VAL A 51 3.44 7.09 -2.17
N GLY A 52 2.73 6.09 -2.67
CA GLY A 52 1.29 6.16 -2.90
C GLY A 52 0.55 5.67 -1.64
N ILE A 53 -0.42 6.43 -1.17
CA ILE A 53 -1.20 6.17 0.05
C ILE A 53 -2.67 6.08 -0.31
N ILE A 54 -3.33 5.01 0.10
CA ILE A 54 -4.77 4.80 -0.06
C ILE A 54 -5.36 4.33 1.27
N SER A 55 -6.49 4.93 1.64
CA SER A 55 -7.27 4.52 2.79
C SER A 55 -8.43 3.63 2.38
N PHE A 56 -8.72 2.61 3.16
CA PHE A 56 -9.88 1.75 3.02
C PHE A 56 -10.79 1.93 4.23
N VAL A 57 -12.09 1.97 4.00
CA VAL A 57 -13.12 2.10 5.04
C VAL A 57 -14.30 1.18 4.73
N GLY A 58 -14.90 0.62 5.77
CA GLY A 58 -16.01 -0.32 5.65
C GLY A 58 -16.03 -1.33 6.78
N ASP A 59 -16.15 -2.59 6.45
CA ASP A 59 -16.09 -3.70 7.43
C ASP A 59 -14.70 -3.77 8.13
N ALA A 60 -13.67 -3.21 7.49
CA ALA A 60 -12.36 -2.96 8.07
C ALA A 60 -11.85 -1.58 7.62
N SER A 61 -11.17 -0.86 8.53
CA SER A 61 -10.54 0.43 8.22
C SER A 61 -9.03 0.30 8.31
N TRP A 62 -8.32 0.63 7.21
CA TRP A 62 -6.89 0.46 7.13
C TRP A 62 -6.27 1.34 6.03
N ILE A 63 -4.96 1.44 6.03
CA ILE A 63 -4.19 2.24 5.08
C ILE A 63 -3.19 1.33 4.38
N LEU A 64 -3.11 1.45 3.06
CA LEU A 64 -2.07 0.89 2.22
C LEU A 64 -1.09 2.00 1.85
N MET A 65 0.20 1.75 2.05
CA MET A 65 1.28 2.57 1.53
C MET A 65 2.10 1.72 0.57
N LEU A 66 2.19 2.18 -0.67
CA LEU A 66 2.99 1.56 -1.72
C LEU A 66 4.21 2.45 -1.97
N ALA A 67 5.37 2.00 -1.53
CA ALA A 67 6.57 2.83 -1.47
C ALA A 67 7.66 2.32 -2.41
N PHE A 68 8.22 3.24 -3.19
CA PHE A 68 9.24 2.99 -4.19
C PHE A 68 10.46 3.88 -3.92
N PRO A 69 11.65 3.31 -3.65
CA PRO A 69 12.89 4.06 -3.76
C PRO A 69 13.01 4.73 -5.13
N LYS A 70 13.77 5.81 -5.21
CA LYS A 70 13.94 6.62 -6.44
C LYS A 70 14.18 5.77 -7.69
N ASP A 71 15.17 4.89 -7.64
CA ASP A 71 15.53 4.03 -8.77
C ASP A 71 14.44 3.03 -9.15
N SER A 72 13.67 2.57 -8.16
CA SER A 72 12.53 1.68 -8.37
C SER A 72 11.39 2.43 -9.06
N ALA A 73 11.09 3.64 -8.58
CA ALA A 73 10.05 4.50 -9.14
C ALA A 73 10.33 4.80 -10.62
N GLU A 74 11.56 5.22 -10.96
CA GLU A 74 11.95 5.50 -12.36
C GLU A 74 11.83 4.26 -13.24
N LYS A 75 12.30 3.10 -12.76
CA LYS A 75 12.27 1.85 -13.52
C LYS A 75 10.85 1.35 -13.77
N LEU A 76 10.01 1.39 -12.74
CA LEU A 76 8.61 0.99 -12.84
C LEU A 76 7.80 1.96 -13.71
N ALA A 77 8.03 3.27 -13.56
CA ALA A 77 7.37 4.28 -14.37
C ALA A 77 7.75 4.13 -15.86
N GLU A 78 9.03 3.92 -16.17
CA GLU A 78 9.47 3.65 -17.55
C GLU A 78 8.75 2.42 -18.14
N LYS A 79 8.63 1.35 -17.36
CA LYS A 79 7.97 0.13 -17.81
C LYS A 79 6.46 0.30 -17.96
N PHE A 80 5.84 1.09 -17.08
CA PHE A 80 4.40 1.37 -17.11
C PHE A 80 4.00 2.27 -18.28
N CYS A 81 4.77 3.33 -18.52
CA CYS A 81 4.48 4.33 -19.55
C CYS A 81 5.04 3.97 -20.93
N GLY A 82 6.06 3.11 -21.00
CA GLY A 82 6.79 2.82 -22.24
C GLY A 82 7.85 3.86 -22.61
N PHE A 83 8.05 4.89 -21.77
CA PHE A 83 9.08 5.91 -21.91
C PHE A 83 9.60 6.34 -20.54
N LYS A 84 10.80 6.99 -20.54
CA LYS A 84 11.41 7.42 -19.27
C LYS A 84 10.64 8.55 -18.62
N VAL A 85 10.32 8.37 -17.35
CA VAL A 85 9.75 9.39 -16.47
C VAL A 85 10.79 9.69 -15.38
N PRO A 86 11.48 10.83 -15.42
CA PRO A 86 12.44 11.20 -14.39
C PRO A 86 11.80 11.34 -13.02
N TYR A 87 12.54 10.99 -11.98
CA TYR A 87 12.04 11.06 -10.59
C TYR A 87 11.46 12.43 -10.24
N ASP A 88 12.12 13.51 -10.68
CA ASP A 88 11.70 14.89 -10.38
C ASP A 88 10.57 15.41 -11.27
N ASN A 89 10.16 14.65 -12.29
CA ASN A 89 9.05 15.03 -13.15
C ASN A 89 7.72 14.97 -12.36
N PRO A 90 6.82 15.96 -12.50
CA PRO A 90 5.46 15.90 -11.94
C PRO A 90 4.68 14.64 -12.32
N ASP A 91 4.83 14.15 -13.55
CA ASP A 91 4.17 12.95 -14.07
C ASP A 91 4.49 11.70 -13.24
N MET A 92 5.58 11.67 -12.48
CA MET A 92 5.90 10.57 -11.59
C MET A 92 4.81 10.36 -10.53
N GLY A 93 4.22 11.45 -10.03
CA GLY A 93 3.10 11.39 -9.09
C GLY A 93 1.87 10.72 -9.70
N ASP A 94 1.56 11.05 -10.95
CA ASP A 94 0.41 10.49 -11.66
C ASP A 94 0.60 8.99 -11.93
N VAL A 95 1.81 8.58 -12.34
CA VAL A 95 2.14 7.15 -12.57
C VAL A 95 2.01 6.33 -11.28
N ILE A 96 2.59 6.80 -10.18
CA ILE A 96 2.52 6.08 -8.90
C ILE A 96 1.11 6.11 -8.34
N GLY A 97 0.38 7.21 -8.50
CA GLY A 97 -1.03 7.32 -8.13
C GLY A 97 -1.90 6.32 -8.88
N GLU A 98 -1.71 6.19 -10.20
CA GLU A 98 -2.46 5.23 -10.99
C GLU A 98 -2.13 3.77 -10.62
N LEU A 99 -0.86 3.45 -10.40
CA LEU A 99 -0.47 2.11 -9.95
C LEU A 99 -1.09 1.77 -8.60
N ALA A 100 -1.07 2.70 -7.66
CA ALA A 100 -1.70 2.54 -6.35
C ALA A 100 -3.22 2.36 -6.48
N ASN A 101 -3.87 3.14 -7.35
CA ASN A 101 -5.30 3.06 -7.61
C ASN A 101 -5.71 1.71 -8.21
N VAL A 102 -4.97 1.22 -9.20
CA VAL A 102 -5.21 -0.09 -9.82
C VAL A 102 -5.04 -1.23 -8.80
N MET A 103 -3.99 -1.18 -7.97
CA MET A 103 -3.81 -2.15 -6.89
C MET A 103 -4.94 -2.13 -5.88
N ALA A 104 -5.33 -0.94 -5.42
CA ALA A 104 -6.40 -0.80 -4.45
C ALA A 104 -7.74 -1.32 -4.98
N GLY A 105 -8.05 -1.08 -6.25
CA GLY A 105 -9.24 -1.61 -6.90
C GLY A 105 -9.25 -3.14 -6.94
N ASP A 106 -8.13 -3.78 -7.25
CA ASP A 106 -7.99 -5.24 -7.22
C ASP A 106 -8.12 -5.79 -5.80
N ILE A 107 -7.56 -5.10 -4.79
CA ILE A 107 -7.71 -5.47 -3.38
C ILE A 107 -9.18 -5.40 -2.95
N VAL A 108 -9.91 -4.32 -3.27
CA VAL A 108 -11.35 -4.20 -2.98
C VAL A 108 -12.13 -5.36 -3.59
N ALA A 109 -11.84 -5.70 -4.84
CA ALA A 109 -12.50 -6.83 -5.51
C ALA A 109 -12.23 -8.17 -4.80
N ARG A 110 -10.98 -8.43 -4.41
CA ARG A 110 -10.59 -9.65 -3.66
C ARG A 110 -11.23 -9.71 -2.29
N MET A 111 -11.25 -8.61 -1.56
CA MET A 111 -11.92 -8.52 -0.25
C MET A 111 -13.42 -8.78 -0.40
N GLY A 112 -14.05 -8.25 -1.45
CA GLY A 112 -15.45 -8.52 -1.77
C GLY A 112 -15.76 -10.00 -2.01
N VAL A 113 -14.87 -10.74 -2.66
CA VAL A 113 -14.98 -12.20 -2.83
C VAL A 113 -14.93 -12.93 -1.49
N GLN A 114 -14.18 -12.40 -0.51
CA GLN A 114 -14.10 -12.92 0.87
C GLN A 114 -15.27 -12.47 1.76
N GLY A 115 -16.24 -11.75 1.19
CA GLY A 115 -17.41 -11.24 1.93
C GLY A 115 -17.12 -9.96 2.73
N VAL A 116 -15.96 -9.34 2.55
CA VAL A 116 -15.54 -8.11 3.22
C VAL A 116 -15.80 -6.91 2.34
N LYS A 117 -16.64 -5.99 2.78
CA LYS A 117 -17.03 -4.79 2.02
C LYS A 117 -16.20 -3.60 2.49
N VAL A 118 -15.40 -3.07 1.59
CA VAL A 118 -14.62 -1.84 1.82
C VAL A 118 -14.75 -0.91 0.62
N ALA A 119 -14.70 0.39 0.89
CA ALA A 119 -14.50 1.43 -0.11
C ALA A 119 -13.09 1.99 0.03
N MET A 120 -12.52 2.47 -1.06
CA MET A 120 -11.18 3.06 -1.07
C MET A 120 -11.24 4.57 -1.34
N SER A 121 -10.26 5.32 -0.82
CA SER A 121 -10.06 6.72 -1.15
C SER A 121 -9.39 6.88 -2.52
N LEU A 122 -9.34 8.11 -3.02
CA LEU A 122 -8.37 8.47 -4.05
C LEU A 122 -6.94 8.34 -3.48
N PRO A 123 -5.94 8.05 -4.33
CA PRO A 123 -4.55 7.99 -3.90
C PRO A 123 -4.01 9.37 -3.52
N THR A 124 -3.24 9.43 -2.45
CA THR A 124 -2.36 10.56 -2.14
C THR A 124 -0.94 10.13 -2.46
N VAL A 125 -0.19 10.93 -3.21
CA VAL A 125 1.20 10.61 -3.56
C VAL A 125 2.13 11.63 -2.94
N LEU A 126 3.14 11.13 -2.24
CA LEU A 126 4.20 11.91 -1.62
C LEU A 126 5.54 11.54 -2.26
N ARG A 127 6.33 12.54 -2.60
CA ARG A 127 7.72 12.41 -3.03
C ARG A 127 8.61 13.17 -2.07
N GLY A 128 9.69 12.56 -1.62
CA GLY A 128 10.58 13.21 -0.67
C GLY A 128 11.86 12.45 -0.41
N GLN A 129 12.66 13.03 0.49
CA GLN A 129 13.88 12.42 1.01
C GLN A 129 13.57 11.80 2.38
N ASN A 130 14.10 10.60 2.62
CA ASN A 130 13.91 9.87 3.88
C ASN A 130 12.43 9.81 4.33
N VAL A 131 11.54 9.48 3.39
CA VAL A 131 10.10 9.40 3.69
C VAL A 131 9.87 8.27 4.69
N GLU A 132 9.47 8.64 5.90
CA GLU A 132 9.13 7.69 6.96
C GLU A 132 7.76 8.06 7.57
N PRO A 133 6.76 7.20 7.41
CA PRO A 133 5.48 7.41 8.06
C PRO A 133 5.55 7.04 9.54
N PHE A 134 5.34 8.02 10.41
CA PHE A 134 5.21 7.78 11.85
C PHE A 134 3.78 7.38 12.18
N MET A 135 3.64 6.24 12.88
CA MET A 135 2.36 5.74 13.37
C MET A 135 2.24 5.95 14.88
N ALA A 136 1.04 6.17 15.38
CA ALA A 136 0.79 6.22 16.81
C ALA A 136 1.14 4.85 17.44
N LYS A 137 1.60 4.88 18.69
CA LYS A 137 1.95 3.66 19.43
C LYS A 137 0.72 2.75 19.56
N GLY A 138 0.91 1.45 19.34
CA GLY A 138 -0.14 0.46 19.50
C GLY A 138 -1.03 0.26 18.27
N ILE A 139 -0.80 1.00 17.18
CA ILE A 139 -1.50 0.74 15.91
C ILE A 139 -0.77 -0.39 15.17
N PRO A 140 -1.45 -1.50 14.85
CA PRO A 140 -0.86 -2.61 14.10
C PRO A 140 -0.39 -2.15 12.73
N ASP A 141 0.87 -2.41 12.41
CA ASP A 141 1.43 -2.17 11.08
C ASP A 141 2.33 -3.30 10.64
N LYS A 142 2.48 -3.44 9.32
CA LYS A 142 3.33 -4.45 8.70
C LYS A 142 3.99 -3.86 7.46
N LYS A 143 5.31 -3.98 7.38
CA LYS A 143 6.10 -3.66 6.19
C LYS A 143 6.50 -4.95 5.48
N MET A 144 6.06 -5.10 4.25
CA MET A 144 6.41 -6.21 3.37
C MET A 144 7.35 -5.71 2.28
N HIS A 145 8.47 -6.37 2.12
CA HIS A 145 9.48 -6.05 1.12
C HIS A 145 9.41 -7.01 -0.05
N TYR A 146 9.56 -6.45 -1.23
CA TYR A 146 9.57 -7.19 -2.49
C TYR A 146 10.68 -6.69 -3.39
N THR A 147 11.21 -7.59 -4.21
CA THR A 147 12.07 -7.26 -5.35
C THR A 147 11.30 -7.42 -6.65
N VAL A 148 11.31 -6.38 -7.48
CA VAL A 148 10.67 -6.35 -8.81
C VAL A 148 11.69 -5.90 -9.84
N MET A 149 12.04 -6.75 -10.81
CA MET A 149 13.06 -6.45 -11.83
C MET A 149 14.39 -5.99 -11.22
N GLY A 150 14.80 -6.59 -10.09
CA GLY A 150 16.01 -6.23 -9.35
C GLY A 150 15.96 -4.90 -8.61
N LYS A 151 14.74 -4.38 -8.33
CA LYS A 151 14.51 -3.13 -7.61
C LYS A 151 13.59 -3.34 -6.42
N ASP A 152 13.87 -2.63 -5.34
CA ASP A 152 13.11 -2.71 -4.10
C ASP A 152 11.73 -2.06 -4.24
N VAL A 153 10.73 -2.70 -3.68
CA VAL A 153 9.38 -2.19 -3.49
C VAL A 153 8.93 -2.52 -2.08
N MET A 154 8.39 -1.55 -1.36
CA MET A 154 7.89 -1.76 -0.01
C MET A 154 6.39 -1.49 0.04
N ILE A 155 5.67 -2.41 0.69
CA ILE A 155 4.26 -2.22 1.02
C ILE A 155 4.13 -2.13 2.53
N LYS A 156 3.52 -1.06 3.01
CA LYS A 156 3.15 -0.92 4.41
C LYS A 156 1.63 -0.97 4.55
N ILE A 157 1.16 -1.83 5.44
CA ILE A 157 -0.23 -1.93 5.85
C ILE A 157 -0.33 -1.37 7.27
N VAL A 158 -1.32 -0.52 7.52
CA VAL A 158 -1.61 0.04 8.84
C VAL A 158 -3.10 -0.15 9.09
N VAL A 159 -3.46 -0.89 10.13
CA VAL A 159 -4.87 -1.17 10.46
C VAL A 159 -5.29 -0.32 11.65
N GLY A 160 -6.25 0.59 11.44
CA GLY A 160 -6.85 1.39 12.48
C GLY A 160 -8.01 0.67 13.17
N ASN A 161 -8.14 0.84 14.48
CA ASN A 161 -9.38 0.50 15.16
C ASN A 161 -10.49 1.44 14.70
N SER A 162 -11.63 0.91 14.29
CA SER A 162 -12.80 1.68 13.86
C SER A 162 -13.26 2.71 14.92
N ASN A 163 -12.98 2.47 16.19
CA ASN A 163 -13.29 3.37 17.30
C ASN A 163 -12.30 4.53 17.50
N GLU A 164 -11.08 4.43 16.97
CA GLU A 164 -10.06 5.48 17.10
C GLU A 164 -9.99 6.39 15.88
N MET A 165 -10.44 5.93 14.71
CA MET A 165 -10.52 6.76 13.49
C MET A 165 -11.77 7.67 13.45
N MET A 166 -12.83 7.33 14.17
CA MET A 166 -13.89 8.27 14.51
C MET A 166 -13.48 8.95 15.81
N GLY A 167 -12.87 10.12 15.69
CA GLY A 167 -12.37 10.90 16.81
C GLY A 167 -13.32 10.83 17.99
N ALA A 168 -12.80 10.51 19.17
CA ALA A 168 -13.53 10.56 20.40
C ALA A 168 -14.33 11.85 20.46
N THR A 169 -15.63 11.76 20.50
CA THR A 169 -16.50 12.90 20.75
C THR A 169 -16.02 13.48 22.08
N PRO A 170 -15.57 14.76 22.15
CA PRO A 170 -15.20 15.35 23.42
C PRO A 170 -16.42 15.29 24.34
N GLY A 171 -16.23 14.75 25.51
CA GLY A 171 -17.21 14.35 26.49
C GLY A 171 -18.44 15.21 26.63
N ALA A 172 -19.54 14.51 26.81
CA ALA A 172 -20.68 15.05 27.53
C ALA A 172 -20.40 15.16 29.02
#